data_820e3aab6c99f7453a5d63fd4724daf2
#
_entry.id   820e3aab6c99f7453a5d63fd4724daf2
#
_cell.length_a   1.000
_cell.length_b   1.000
_cell.length_c   1.000
_cell.angle_alpha   90.00
_cell.angle_beta   90.00
_cell.angle_gamma   90.00
#
_symmetry.space_group_name_H-M   'P 1'
#
loop_
_entity.id
_entity.type
_entity.pdbx_description
1 polymer ?
#
loop_
_entity_poly.entity_id
_entity_poly.type
_entity_poly.pdbx_seq_one_letter_code
_entity_poly.pdbx_strand_id
1 'polypeptide(L)'
;MLEIKNISVAFDRPILNDISFAAKRGQIIGLVGRSGAGKSTLLNVISGQLGPQHGIVLLDNDILPNPEQLLVPGYDEIKLVSQDYNLDPYHTVEENIREAAMSLPEKSKIRRVEALLKLLKLNDIRDVKANETSGGEQQRLSIARAIALKPKVLLLDEPFSNLDSQLRALLFRYILRLREEEDLTIILVSHEGQDVLGLSDAIYFLNNGKLSARKTPFNAYYQLNHLGNAQLLGIVNQTNHNGEKIRFRPDEYEVKENGMLSLDFDYYVFLGTQYLNYFSGTKNEIIILSSTVPFKTDIQIDINRKRQNRKQTRTTPKKANKR
;
A
#
# COMPACT_ATOMS: atom_id res chain seq x y z
N MET A 1 2.01 -9.18 -17.63
CA MET A 1 1.60 -7.79 -17.28
C MET A 1 0.12 -7.82 -16.94
N LEU A 2 -0.31 -7.17 -15.89
CA LEU A 2 -1.73 -7.01 -15.55
C LEU A 2 -2.23 -5.67 -16.12
N GLU A 3 -3.36 -5.70 -16.83
CA GLU A 3 -4.02 -4.51 -17.35
C GLU A 3 -5.50 -4.48 -16.96
N ILE A 4 -5.95 -3.35 -16.46
CA ILE A 4 -7.32 -3.06 -16.10
C ILE A 4 -7.82 -2.02 -17.09
N LYS A 5 -8.91 -2.30 -17.81
CA LYS A 5 -9.43 -1.43 -18.88
C LYS A 5 -10.90 -1.11 -18.64
N ASN A 6 -11.18 0.17 -18.40
CA ASN A 6 -12.51 0.78 -18.34
C ASN A 6 -13.47 0.07 -17.38
N ILE A 7 -12.97 -0.42 -16.24
CA ILE A 7 -13.78 -1.13 -15.23
C ILE A 7 -14.78 -0.16 -14.60
N SER A 8 -16.05 -0.54 -14.67
CA SER A 8 -17.16 0.14 -13.99
C SER A 8 -18.00 -0.88 -13.22
N VAL A 9 -18.36 -0.51 -11.99
CA VAL A 9 -19.19 -1.31 -11.07
C VAL A 9 -20.20 -0.41 -10.39
N ALA A 10 -21.45 -0.82 -10.39
CA ALA A 10 -22.51 -0.18 -9.61
C ALA A 10 -23.34 -1.25 -8.89
N PHE A 11 -23.79 -0.93 -7.69
CA PHE A 11 -24.88 -1.62 -6.98
C PHE A 11 -26.09 -0.65 -6.98
N ASP A 12 -26.59 -0.26 -5.82
CA ASP A 12 -27.61 0.79 -5.72
C ASP A 12 -27.07 2.17 -6.17
N ARG A 13 -25.76 2.31 -6.20
CA ARG A 13 -25.04 3.52 -6.65
C ARG A 13 -23.74 3.13 -7.36
N PRO A 14 -23.20 4.01 -8.23
CA PRO A 14 -21.88 3.81 -8.83
C PRO A 14 -20.79 3.71 -7.75
N ILE A 15 -19.97 2.63 -7.82
CA ILE A 15 -18.82 2.39 -6.92
C ILE A 15 -17.51 2.60 -7.65
N LEU A 16 -17.37 2.06 -8.87
CA LEU A 16 -16.21 2.25 -9.75
C LEU A 16 -16.69 2.83 -11.08
N ASN A 17 -15.94 3.79 -11.59
CA ASN A 17 -16.30 4.49 -12.81
C ASN A 17 -15.08 4.65 -13.71
N ASP A 18 -15.04 3.88 -14.78
CA ASP A 18 -14.04 3.93 -15.84
C ASP A 18 -12.59 3.81 -15.31
N ILE A 19 -12.34 2.78 -14.50
CA ILE A 19 -11.02 2.53 -13.91
C ILE A 19 -10.11 1.86 -14.94
N SER A 20 -8.97 2.50 -15.23
CA SER A 20 -7.96 1.95 -16.12
C SER A 20 -6.55 2.18 -15.57
N PHE A 21 -5.76 1.11 -15.49
CA PHE A 21 -4.33 1.16 -15.17
C PHE A 21 -3.63 -0.14 -15.55
N ALA A 22 -2.30 -0.13 -15.51
CA ALA A 22 -1.49 -1.31 -15.78
C ALA A 22 -0.38 -1.48 -14.74
N ALA A 23 -0.06 -2.74 -14.42
CA ALA A 23 1.06 -3.14 -13.59
C ALA A 23 2.00 -4.03 -14.40
N LYS A 24 3.28 -3.68 -14.44
CA LYS A 24 4.31 -4.52 -15.03
C LYS A 24 4.62 -5.70 -14.13
N ARG A 25 5.15 -6.77 -14.71
CA ARG A 25 5.63 -7.93 -13.95
C ARG A 25 6.66 -7.50 -12.89
N GLY A 26 6.55 -8.04 -11.69
CA GLY A 26 7.42 -7.69 -10.57
C GLY A 26 7.24 -6.26 -10.03
N GLN A 27 6.16 -5.55 -10.38
CA GLN A 27 5.88 -4.19 -9.91
C GLN A 27 4.93 -4.21 -8.72
N ILE A 28 5.17 -3.31 -7.75
CA ILE A 28 4.24 -3.05 -6.65
C ILE A 28 3.47 -1.76 -6.95
N ILE A 29 2.15 -1.86 -7.07
CA ILE A 29 1.22 -0.73 -7.23
C ILE A 29 0.53 -0.47 -5.91
N GLY A 30 0.62 0.75 -5.41
CA GLY A 30 -0.14 1.21 -4.25
C GLY A 30 -1.45 1.88 -4.66
N LEU A 31 -2.55 1.46 -4.05
CA LEU A 31 -3.85 2.10 -4.17
C LEU A 31 -4.22 2.75 -2.84
N VAL A 32 -4.41 4.06 -2.86
CA VAL A 32 -4.74 4.85 -1.67
C VAL A 32 -6.10 5.51 -1.85
N GLY A 33 -6.92 5.50 -0.81
CA GLY A 33 -8.23 6.15 -0.85
C GLY A 33 -8.93 6.06 0.50
N ARG A 34 -9.90 6.95 0.72
CA ARG A 34 -10.70 6.92 1.95
C ARG A 34 -11.51 5.63 2.05
N SER A 35 -12.00 5.31 3.26
CA SER A 35 -12.98 4.23 3.44
C SER A 35 -14.19 4.47 2.52
N GLY A 36 -14.71 3.39 1.90
CA GLY A 36 -15.81 3.48 0.94
C GLY A 36 -15.45 4.01 -0.45
N ALA A 37 -14.19 4.27 -0.78
CA ALA A 37 -13.78 4.74 -2.11
C ALA A 37 -13.89 3.69 -3.23
N GLY A 38 -14.15 2.42 -2.90
CA GLY A 38 -14.24 1.30 -3.85
C GLY A 38 -12.99 0.43 -3.96
N LYS A 39 -12.02 0.56 -3.03
CA LYS A 39 -10.74 -0.18 -3.09
C LYS A 39 -10.93 -1.70 -3.08
N SER A 40 -11.64 -2.24 -2.09
CA SER A 40 -11.91 -3.69 -1.98
C SER A 40 -12.80 -4.18 -3.14
N THR A 41 -13.74 -3.36 -3.61
CA THR A 41 -14.52 -3.67 -4.82
C THR A 41 -13.61 -3.84 -6.05
N LEU A 42 -12.63 -2.93 -6.21
CA LEU A 42 -11.66 -3.02 -7.30
C LEU A 42 -10.79 -4.28 -7.18
N LEU A 43 -10.33 -4.62 -5.96
CA LEU A 43 -9.58 -5.87 -5.74
C LEU A 43 -10.43 -7.12 -6.04
N ASN A 44 -11.71 -7.13 -5.67
CA ASN A 44 -12.63 -8.23 -5.97
C ASN A 44 -12.85 -8.39 -7.49
N VAL A 45 -12.92 -7.30 -8.24
CA VAL A 45 -12.99 -7.37 -9.72
C VAL A 45 -11.69 -7.93 -10.29
N ILE A 46 -10.54 -7.46 -9.83
CA ILE A 46 -9.23 -7.89 -10.34
C ILE A 46 -8.97 -9.37 -10.01
N SER A 47 -9.41 -9.84 -8.83
CA SER A 47 -9.27 -11.25 -8.43
C SER A 47 -10.28 -12.19 -9.09
N GLY A 48 -11.28 -11.66 -9.81
CA GLY A 48 -12.34 -12.44 -10.40
C GLY A 48 -13.39 -12.96 -9.40
N GLN A 49 -13.52 -12.31 -8.25
CA GLN A 49 -14.60 -12.59 -7.28
C GLN A 49 -15.86 -11.79 -7.56
N LEU A 50 -15.75 -10.72 -8.34
CA LEU A 50 -16.85 -9.86 -8.76
C LEU A 50 -16.74 -9.56 -10.26
N GLY A 51 -17.82 -9.76 -11.00
CA GLY A 51 -17.91 -9.36 -12.40
C GLY A 51 -18.10 -7.85 -12.54
N PRO A 52 -17.33 -7.14 -13.39
CA PRO A 52 -17.60 -5.74 -13.69
C PRO A 52 -18.79 -5.63 -14.67
N GLN A 53 -19.58 -4.56 -14.57
CA GLN A 53 -20.64 -4.27 -15.56
C GLN A 53 -20.06 -3.82 -16.90
N HIS A 54 -18.92 -3.13 -16.87
CA HIS A 54 -18.18 -2.73 -18.06
C HIS A 54 -16.68 -2.86 -17.81
N GLY A 55 -15.97 -3.07 -18.92
CA GLY A 55 -14.51 -3.20 -18.93
C GLY A 55 -14.03 -4.64 -18.81
N ILE A 56 -12.73 -4.80 -18.83
CA ILE A 56 -12.07 -6.11 -18.83
C ILE A 56 -10.79 -6.10 -18.01
N VAL A 57 -10.43 -7.26 -17.49
CA VAL A 57 -9.14 -7.54 -16.85
C VAL A 57 -8.33 -8.39 -17.83
N LEU A 58 -7.07 -7.99 -18.10
CA LEU A 58 -6.16 -8.78 -18.93
C LEU A 58 -4.93 -9.16 -18.10
N LEU A 59 -4.47 -10.38 -18.28
CA LEU A 59 -3.21 -10.87 -17.75
C LEU A 59 -2.36 -11.44 -18.88
N ASP A 60 -1.15 -10.91 -19.06
CA ASP A 60 -0.20 -11.27 -20.13
C ASP A 60 -0.82 -11.16 -21.54
N ASN A 61 -1.67 -10.15 -21.77
CA ASN A 61 -2.48 -9.84 -22.95
C ASN A 61 -3.71 -10.73 -23.17
N ASP A 62 -3.93 -11.77 -22.36
CA ASP A 62 -5.13 -12.58 -22.41
C ASP A 62 -6.25 -11.95 -21.60
N ILE A 63 -7.45 -11.85 -22.19
CA ILE A 63 -8.63 -11.37 -21.47
C ILE A 63 -9.07 -12.47 -20.50
N LEU A 64 -9.15 -12.13 -19.22
CA LEU A 64 -9.66 -13.06 -18.22
C LEU A 64 -11.19 -13.22 -18.36
N PRO A 65 -11.73 -14.43 -18.15
CA PRO A 65 -13.16 -14.69 -18.30
C PRO A 65 -13.98 -13.85 -17.30
N ASN A 66 -15.24 -13.54 -17.66
CA ASN A 66 -16.15 -12.91 -16.71
C ASN A 66 -16.39 -13.88 -15.54
N PRO A 67 -16.19 -13.45 -14.28
CA PRO A 67 -16.41 -14.28 -13.10
C PRO A 67 -17.80 -14.92 -13.00
N GLU A 68 -18.82 -14.26 -13.53
CA GLU A 68 -20.20 -14.79 -13.56
C GLU A 68 -20.37 -16.05 -14.43
N GLN A 69 -19.40 -16.31 -15.33
CA GLN A 69 -19.38 -17.47 -16.21
C GLN A 69 -18.53 -18.63 -15.65
N LEU A 70 -17.86 -18.41 -14.50
CA LEU A 70 -17.03 -19.40 -13.85
C LEU A 70 -17.85 -20.22 -12.86
N LEU A 71 -17.59 -21.54 -12.80
CA LEU A 71 -18.19 -22.44 -11.79
C LEU A 71 -17.79 -22.04 -10.36
N VAL A 72 -16.55 -21.59 -10.21
CA VAL A 72 -16.00 -21.07 -8.96
C VAL A 72 -15.40 -19.70 -9.27
N PRO A 73 -15.87 -18.62 -8.62
CA PRO A 73 -15.31 -17.29 -8.81
C PRO A 73 -13.83 -17.24 -8.43
N GLY A 74 -13.06 -16.46 -9.18
CA GLY A 74 -11.64 -16.22 -8.93
C GLY A 74 -10.74 -16.77 -10.03
N TYR A 75 -9.54 -16.19 -10.13
CA TYR A 75 -8.52 -16.59 -11.10
C TYR A 75 -7.35 -17.29 -10.37
N ASP A 76 -6.81 -18.36 -10.99
CA ASP A 76 -5.69 -19.09 -10.39
C ASP A 76 -4.40 -18.26 -10.36
N GLU A 77 -4.19 -17.43 -11.36
CA GLU A 77 -3.01 -16.58 -11.47
C GLU A 77 -3.09 -15.30 -10.64
N ILE A 78 -4.26 -14.95 -10.08
CA ILE A 78 -4.46 -13.74 -9.27
C ILE A 78 -5.07 -14.14 -7.93
N LYS A 79 -4.36 -13.92 -6.85
CA LYS A 79 -4.85 -14.26 -5.51
C LYS A 79 -5.00 -13.01 -4.64
N LEU A 80 -6.07 -12.97 -3.88
CA LEU A 80 -6.42 -11.90 -2.95
C LEU A 80 -6.19 -12.36 -1.51
N VAL A 81 -5.43 -11.60 -0.77
CA VAL A 81 -5.36 -11.65 0.70
C VAL A 81 -6.27 -10.56 1.23
N SER A 82 -7.44 -10.98 1.74
CA SER A 82 -8.43 -10.10 2.34
C SER A 82 -8.11 -9.80 3.81
N GLN A 83 -8.77 -8.79 4.36
CA GLN A 83 -8.62 -8.40 5.75
C GLN A 83 -9.07 -9.51 6.73
N ASP A 84 -9.99 -10.38 6.33
CA ASP A 84 -10.52 -11.50 7.14
C ASP A 84 -9.64 -12.77 7.06
N TYR A 85 -8.49 -12.69 6.40
CA TYR A 85 -7.49 -13.75 6.24
C TYR A 85 -7.94 -15.01 5.50
N ASN A 86 -9.23 -15.36 5.47
CA ASN A 86 -9.80 -16.55 4.83
C ASN A 86 -9.06 -17.87 5.21
N LEU A 87 -8.78 -18.06 6.48
CA LEU A 87 -8.14 -19.26 7.03
C LEU A 87 -9.19 -20.27 7.48
N ASP A 88 -8.86 -21.56 7.39
CA ASP A 88 -9.61 -22.56 8.17
C ASP A 88 -9.13 -22.47 9.63
N PRO A 89 -10.02 -22.04 10.56
CA PRO A 89 -9.63 -21.79 11.95
C PRO A 89 -9.25 -23.04 12.72
N TYR A 90 -9.72 -24.22 12.29
CA TYR A 90 -9.53 -25.49 12.96
C TYR A 90 -8.37 -26.31 12.39
N HIS A 91 -7.91 -25.99 11.21
CA HIS A 91 -6.70 -26.55 10.60
C HIS A 91 -5.44 -25.93 11.24
N THR A 92 -4.37 -26.73 11.31
CA THR A 92 -3.06 -26.22 11.68
C THR A 92 -2.51 -25.27 10.63
N VAL A 93 -1.46 -24.53 10.98
CA VAL A 93 -0.74 -23.66 10.04
C VAL A 93 -0.26 -24.45 8.82
N GLU A 94 0.31 -25.64 9.01
CA GLU A 94 0.75 -26.49 7.90
C GLU A 94 -0.41 -26.97 7.04
N GLU A 95 -1.48 -27.48 7.66
CA GLU A 95 -2.68 -27.96 6.97
C GLU A 95 -3.32 -26.89 6.09
N ASN A 96 -3.42 -25.67 6.60
CA ASN A 96 -3.90 -24.51 5.85
C ASN A 96 -3.09 -24.25 4.57
N ILE A 97 -1.76 -24.34 4.64
CA ILE A 97 -0.89 -24.16 3.45
C ILE A 97 -0.99 -25.38 2.51
N ARG A 98 -1.05 -26.58 3.09
CA ARG A 98 -1.13 -27.84 2.34
C ARG A 98 -2.41 -27.96 1.53
N GLU A 99 -3.52 -27.54 2.09
CA GLU A 99 -4.81 -27.43 1.42
C GLU A 99 -4.72 -26.49 0.21
N ALA A 100 -4.19 -25.29 0.39
CA ALA A 100 -4.01 -24.33 -0.70
C ALA A 100 -3.07 -24.83 -1.81
N ALA A 101 -2.19 -25.79 -1.50
CA ALA A 101 -1.29 -26.44 -2.46
C ALA A 101 -1.80 -27.78 -2.98
N MET A 102 -3.10 -28.13 -2.77
CA MET A 102 -3.64 -29.48 -3.02
C MET A 102 -3.51 -29.94 -4.45
N SER A 103 -3.58 -29.04 -5.44
CA SER A 103 -3.44 -29.37 -6.87
C SER A 103 -2.01 -29.72 -7.30
N LEU A 104 -1.00 -29.51 -6.44
CA LEU A 104 0.38 -29.87 -6.75
C LEU A 104 0.61 -31.37 -6.53
N PRO A 105 1.49 -32.02 -7.38
CA PRO A 105 1.98 -33.38 -7.10
C PRO A 105 2.61 -33.48 -5.71
N GLU A 106 2.42 -34.60 -5.01
CA GLU A 106 2.76 -34.74 -3.57
C GLU A 106 4.19 -34.29 -3.21
N LYS A 107 5.19 -34.72 -3.98
CA LYS A 107 6.60 -34.32 -3.77
C LYS A 107 6.81 -32.79 -3.91
N SER A 108 6.09 -32.16 -4.84
CA SER A 108 6.15 -30.72 -5.07
C SER A 108 5.42 -29.96 -3.97
N LYS A 109 4.27 -30.48 -3.53
CA LYS A 109 3.47 -29.94 -2.42
C LYS A 109 4.28 -29.87 -1.14
N ILE A 110 4.88 -31.00 -0.72
CA ILE A 110 5.73 -31.05 0.49
C ILE A 110 6.83 -29.99 0.41
N ARG A 111 7.57 -29.93 -0.69
CA ARG A 111 8.65 -28.96 -0.89
C ARG A 111 8.14 -27.50 -0.82
N ARG A 112 6.95 -27.25 -1.40
CA ARG A 112 6.35 -25.92 -1.41
C ARG A 112 5.91 -25.50 -0.02
N VAL A 113 5.23 -26.37 0.73
CA VAL A 113 4.81 -26.14 2.11
C VAL A 113 6.02 -25.80 2.99
N GLU A 114 7.07 -26.63 2.97
CA GLU A 114 8.30 -26.38 3.73
C GLU A 114 8.96 -25.03 3.35
N ALA A 115 9.01 -24.70 2.06
CA ALA A 115 9.56 -23.43 1.60
C ALA A 115 8.76 -22.23 2.13
N LEU A 116 7.43 -22.33 2.14
CA LEU A 116 6.53 -21.25 2.62
C LEU A 116 6.60 -21.10 4.14
N LEU A 117 6.57 -22.19 4.89
CA LEU A 117 6.76 -22.19 6.34
C LEU A 117 8.07 -21.49 6.73
N LYS A 118 9.16 -21.83 6.03
CA LYS A 118 10.48 -21.20 6.26
C LYS A 118 10.51 -19.75 5.85
N LEU A 119 9.96 -19.41 4.65
CA LEU A 119 9.96 -18.06 4.10
C LEU A 119 9.24 -17.07 5.02
N LEU A 120 8.06 -17.47 5.52
CA LEU A 120 7.18 -16.63 6.33
C LEU A 120 7.38 -16.84 7.85
N LYS A 121 8.42 -17.61 8.26
CA LYS A 121 8.73 -17.92 9.66
C LYS A 121 7.54 -18.47 10.44
N LEU A 122 6.93 -19.50 9.90
CA LEU A 122 5.79 -20.21 10.49
C LEU A 122 6.17 -21.60 11.00
N ASN A 123 7.46 -22.03 10.87
CA ASN A 123 7.91 -23.36 11.27
C ASN A 123 7.62 -23.69 12.73
N ASP A 124 7.86 -22.72 13.64
CA ASP A 124 7.76 -22.94 15.08
C ASP A 124 6.31 -23.13 15.55
N ILE A 125 5.34 -22.76 14.70
CA ILE A 125 3.91 -22.86 14.98
C ILE A 125 3.19 -23.75 13.96
N ARG A 126 3.91 -24.58 13.20
CA ARG A 126 3.36 -25.38 12.10
C ARG A 126 2.18 -26.26 12.50
N ASP A 127 2.23 -26.82 13.73
CA ASP A 127 1.24 -27.72 14.28
C ASP A 127 0.19 -27.02 15.13
N VAL A 128 0.25 -25.68 15.26
CA VAL A 128 -0.73 -24.86 15.98
C VAL A 128 -1.91 -24.55 15.06
N LYS A 129 -3.14 -24.62 15.61
CA LYS A 129 -4.34 -24.25 14.84
C LYS A 129 -4.38 -22.77 14.52
N ALA A 130 -4.94 -22.42 13.35
CA ALA A 130 -4.94 -21.03 12.89
C ALA A 130 -5.66 -20.08 13.85
N ASN A 131 -6.75 -20.51 14.51
CA ASN A 131 -7.46 -19.71 15.52
C ASN A 131 -6.69 -19.50 16.84
N GLU A 132 -5.63 -20.26 17.08
CA GLU A 132 -4.77 -20.16 18.26
C GLU A 132 -3.54 -19.30 18.01
N THR A 133 -3.35 -18.81 16.76
CA THR A 133 -2.22 -17.98 16.39
C THR A 133 -2.52 -16.49 16.52
N SER A 134 -1.47 -15.66 16.66
CA SER A 134 -1.61 -14.20 16.71
C SER A 134 -2.06 -13.62 15.37
N GLY A 135 -2.64 -12.41 15.37
CA GLY A 135 -3.09 -11.74 14.14
C GLY A 135 -1.97 -11.59 13.08
N GLY A 136 -0.73 -11.31 13.51
CA GLY A 136 0.42 -11.25 12.61
C GLY A 136 0.84 -12.62 12.04
N GLU A 137 0.62 -13.71 12.77
CA GLU A 137 0.82 -15.08 12.27
C GLU A 137 -0.25 -15.47 11.29
N GLN A 138 -1.52 -15.16 11.60
CA GLN A 138 -2.66 -15.35 10.69
C GLN A 138 -2.45 -14.59 9.36
N GLN A 139 -1.99 -13.36 9.43
CA GLN A 139 -1.64 -12.57 8.25
C GLN A 139 -0.56 -13.24 7.40
N ARG A 140 0.52 -13.72 8.01
CA ARG A 140 1.58 -14.45 7.29
C ARG A 140 1.08 -15.76 6.71
N LEU A 141 0.23 -16.47 7.44
CA LEU A 141 -0.41 -17.71 6.99
C LEU A 141 -1.34 -17.45 5.78
N SER A 142 -2.15 -16.41 5.83
CA SER A 142 -3.00 -16.02 4.70
C SER A 142 -2.20 -15.71 3.43
N ILE A 143 -1.07 -15.01 3.57
CA ILE A 143 -0.14 -14.79 2.47
C ILE A 143 0.45 -16.12 1.97
N ALA A 144 0.86 -17.03 2.88
CA ALA A 144 1.37 -18.35 2.49
C ALA A 144 0.37 -19.14 1.65
N ARG A 145 -0.90 -19.15 2.08
CA ARG A 145 -2.01 -19.78 1.32
C ARG A 145 -2.16 -19.14 -0.07
N ALA A 146 -2.22 -17.82 -0.13
CA ALA A 146 -2.44 -17.10 -1.38
C ALA A 146 -1.34 -17.40 -2.43
N ILE A 147 -0.08 -17.56 -1.98
CA ILE A 147 1.05 -17.79 -2.90
C ILE A 147 1.39 -19.28 -3.09
N ALA A 148 0.64 -20.20 -2.47
CA ALA A 148 0.94 -21.64 -2.49
C ALA A 148 1.08 -22.21 -3.91
N LEU A 149 0.25 -21.79 -4.84
CA LEU A 149 0.25 -22.18 -6.24
C LEU A 149 1.06 -21.26 -7.17
N LYS A 150 1.88 -20.35 -6.62
CA LYS A 150 2.70 -19.39 -7.38
C LYS A 150 1.89 -18.52 -8.36
N PRO A 151 0.95 -17.72 -7.86
CA PRO A 151 0.22 -16.80 -8.71
C PRO A 151 1.16 -15.79 -9.37
N LYS A 152 0.73 -15.18 -10.45
CA LYS A 152 1.44 -14.07 -11.11
C LYS A 152 1.18 -12.72 -10.43
N VAL A 153 0.02 -12.58 -9.80
CA VAL A 153 -0.43 -11.35 -9.14
C VAL A 153 -0.93 -11.65 -7.75
N LEU A 154 -0.49 -10.86 -6.78
CA LEU A 154 -0.96 -10.87 -5.41
C LEU A 154 -1.63 -9.54 -5.08
N LEU A 155 -2.86 -9.60 -4.63
CA LEU A 155 -3.64 -8.48 -4.17
C LEU A 155 -3.64 -8.50 -2.64
N LEU A 156 -3.28 -7.38 -2.01
CA LEU A 156 -3.22 -7.25 -0.57
C LEU A 156 -4.19 -6.14 -0.12
N ASP A 157 -5.25 -6.52 0.57
CA ASP A 157 -6.21 -5.57 1.13
C ASP A 157 -5.88 -5.29 2.59
N GLU A 158 -5.33 -4.09 2.87
CA GLU A 158 -4.98 -3.60 4.21
C GLU A 158 -4.05 -4.55 5.01
N PRO A 159 -2.95 -5.07 4.41
CA PRO A 159 -2.15 -6.14 5.03
C PRO A 159 -1.39 -5.72 6.29
N PHE A 160 -1.33 -4.42 6.61
CA PHE A 160 -0.62 -3.89 7.78
C PHE A 160 -1.56 -3.46 8.91
N SER A 161 -2.87 -3.59 8.71
CA SER A 161 -3.84 -3.30 9.75
C SER A 161 -3.61 -4.22 10.96
N ASN A 162 -3.71 -3.67 12.17
CA ASN A 162 -3.55 -4.41 13.42
C ASN A 162 -2.16 -5.02 13.69
N LEU A 163 -1.12 -4.62 12.95
CA LEU A 163 0.26 -5.02 13.22
C LEU A 163 1.02 -3.97 14.01
N ASP A 164 1.77 -4.41 15.02
CA ASP A 164 2.74 -3.56 15.67
C ASP A 164 3.91 -3.17 14.72
N SER A 165 4.76 -2.25 15.15
CA SER A 165 5.85 -1.73 14.33
C SER A 165 6.88 -2.79 13.92
N GLN A 166 7.13 -3.82 14.76
CA GLN A 166 8.10 -4.87 14.47
C GLN A 166 7.54 -5.87 13.44
N LEU A 167 6.28 -6.29 13.62
CA LEU A 167 5.58 -7.15 12.68
C LEU A 167 5.36 -6.46 11.33
N ARG A 168 5.02 -5.17 11.35
CA ARG A 168 4.92 -4.36 10.13
C ARG A 168 6.25 -4.33 9.35
N ALA A 169 7.38 -4.04 10.02
CA ALA A 169 8.70 -4.05 9.39
C ALA A 169 9.09 -5.45 8.84
N LEU A 170 8.70 -6.51 9.55
CA LEU A 170 8.89 -7.88 9.10
C LEU A 170 8.09 -8.17 7.83
N LEU A 171 6.80 -7.82 7.80
CA LEU A 171 5.93 -8.02 6.65
C LEU A 171 6.39 -7.21 5.43
N PHE A 172 6.87 -5.97 5.61
CA PHE A 172 7.51 -5.18 4.55
C PHE A 172 8.62 -5.96 3.86
N ARG A 173 9.50 -6.54 4.66
CA ARG A 173 10.63 -7.33 4.14
C ARG A 173 10.16 -8.58 3.40
N TYR A 174 9.10 -9.25 3.88
CA TYR A 174 8.55 -10.41 3.19
C TYR A 174 7.92 -10.05 1.85
N ILE A 175 7.14 -8.98 1.78
CA ILE A 175 6.54 -8.51 0.53
C ILE A 175 7.62 -8.21 -0.52
N LEU A 176 8.71 -7.53 -0.11
CA LEU A 176 9.83 -7.24 -1.02
C LEU A 176 10.54 -8.53 -1.48
N ARG A 177 10.75 -9.50 -0.58
CA ARG A 177 11.34 -10.80 -0.94
C ARG A 177 10.44 -11.59 -1.88
N LEU A 178 9.14 -11.65 -1.61
CA LEU A 178 8.17 -12.32 -2.48
C LEU A 178 8.19 -11.73 -3.90
N ARG A 179 8.24 -10.40 -4.01
CA ARG A 179 8.38 -9.75 -5.31
C ARG A 179 9.63 -10.21 -6.06
N GLU A 180 10.76 -10.32 -5.36
CA GLU A 180 12.06 -10.66 -5.98
C GLU A 180 12.22 -12.17 -6.25
N GLU A 181 11.82 -13.02 -5.29
CA GLU A 181 12.04 -14.47 -5.37
C GLU A 181 11.00 -15.17 -6.26
N GLU A 182 9.75 -14.69 -6.27
CA GLU A 182 8.63 -15.28 -7.03
C GLU A 182 8.27 -14.45 -8.29
N ASP A 183 8.99 -13.34 -8.57
CA ASP A 183 8.70 -12.41 -9.69
C ASP A 183 7.24 -11.92 -9.70
N LEU A 184 6.73 -11.64 -8.50
CA LEU A 184 5.32 -11.42 -8.21
C LEU A 184 4.93 -9.96 -8.46
N THR A 185 3.88 -9.73 -9.24
CA THR A 185 3.24 -8.41 -9.34
C THR A 185 2.32 -8.22 -8.14
N ILE A 186 2.39 -7.08 -7.45
CA ILE A 186 1.63 -6.86 -6.23
C ILE A 186 0.78 -5.60 -6.37
N ILE A 187 -0.50 -5.69 -6.00
CA ILE A 187 -1.36 -4.52 -5.78
C ILE A 187 -1.63 -4.44 -4.30
N LEU A 188 -1.20 -3.33 -3.69
CA LEU A 188 -1.30 -3.06 -2.27
C LEU A 188 -2.34 -1.97 -2.03
N VAL A 189 -3.36 -2.28 -1.26
CA VAL A 189 -4.30 -1.31 -0.71
C VAL A 189 -3.95 -1.05 0.74
N SER A 190 -3.82 0.21 1.14
CA SER A 190 -3.69 0.62 2.53
C SER A 190 -4.30 2.01 2.75
N HIS A 191 -4.84 2.25 3.93
CA HIS A 191 -5.24 3.57 4.38
C HIS A 191 -4.06 4.31 5.05
N GLU A 192 -2.98 3.59 5.39
CA GLU A 192 -1.74 4.13 5.94
C GLU A 192 -0.80 4.57 4.81
N GLY A 193 -0.65 5.87 4.64
CA GLY A 193 0.18 6.43 3.56
C GLY A 193 1.63 5.96 3.58
N GLN A 194 2.20 5.70 4.77
CA GLN A 194 3.59 5.26 4.92
C GLN A 194 3.83 3.88 4.31
N ASP A 195 2.87 2.95 4.42
CA ASP A 195 2.99 1.61 3.86
C ASP A 195 3.11 1.67 2.35
N VAL A 196 2.23 2.45 1.74
CA VAL A 196 2.19 2.62 0.28
C VAL A 196 3.42 3.35 -0.22
N LEU A 197 3.87 4.41 0.49
CA LEU A 197 5.09 5.15 0.14
C LEU A 197 6.34 4.28 0.20
N GLY A 198 6.44 3.39 1.20
CA GLY A 198 7.61 2.55 1.43
C GLY A 198 7.77 1.41 0.42
N LEU A 199 6.65 0.80 -0.02
CA LEU A 199 6.67 -0.41 -0.84
C LEU A 199 6.45 -0.16 -2.34
N SER A 200 5.63 0.84 -2.70
CA SER A 200 5.13 0.94 -4.07
C SER A 200 6.13 1.51 -5.05
N ASP A 201 6.08 1.00 -6.29
CA ASP A 201 6.78 1.59 -7.44
C ASP A 201 5.95 2.69 -8.11
N ALA A 202 4.64 2.60 -7.96
CA ALA A 202 3.69 3.61 -8.42
C ALA A 202 2.48 3.66 -7.49
N ILE A 203 1.90 4.84 -7.36
CA ILE A 203 0.74 5.10 -6.50
C ILE A 203 -0.38 5.69 -7.35
N TYR A 204 -1.58 5.20 -7.09
CA TYR A 204 -2.82 5.78 -7.57
C TYR A 204 -3.73 6.14 -6.38
N PHE A 205 -4.47 7.22 -6.53
CA PHE A 205 -5.52 7.60 -5.57
C PHE A 205 -6.87 7.24 -6.14
N LEU A 206 -7.64 6.49 -5.37
CA LEU A 206 -9.03 6.16 -5.69
C LEU A 206 -9.96 7.09 -4.89
N ASN A 207 -10.72 7.92 -5.58
CA ASN A 207 -11.65 8.89 -4.99
C ASN A 207 -13.01 8.79 -5.69
N ASN A 208 -14.06 8.54 -4.92
CA ASN A 208 -15.43 8.46 -5.44
C ASN A 208 -15.52 7.60 -6.72
N GLY A 209 -14.91 6.43 -6.70
CA GLY A 209 -14.91 5.49 -7.81
C GLY A 209 -14.04 5.89 -9.01
N LYS A 210 -13.22 6.92 -8.92
CA LYS A 210 -12.33 7.36 -10.01
C LYS A 210 -10.86 7.26 -9.60
N LEU A 211 -10.02 6.83 -10.54
CA LEU A 211 -8.59 6.68 -10.33
C LEU A 211 -7.83 7.94 -10.77
N SER A 212 -6.88 8.38 -9.96
CA SER A 212 -5.98 9.46 -10.33
C SER A 212 -4.98 9.04 -11.42
N ALA A 213 -4.27 10.01 -12.00
CA ALA A 213 -3.08 9.70 -12.78
C ALA A 213 -2.01 9.00 -11.92
N ARG A 214 -1.21 8.14 -12.56
CA ARG A 214 -0.08 7.43 -11.96
C ARG A 214 0.95 8.40 -11.41
N LYS A 215 1.40 8.18 -10.18
CA LYS A 215 2.49 8.95 -9.55
C LYS A 215 3.58 8.02 -9.02
N THR A 216 4.83 8.51 -8.98
CA THR A 216 5.86 7.88 -8.14
C THR A 216 5.57 8.18 -6.67
N PRO A 217 6.05 7.37 -5.70
CA PRO A 217 5.86 7.66 -4.27
C PRO A 217 6.31 9.05 -3.88
N PHE A 218 7.45 9.50 -4.40
CA PHE A 218 7.97 10.84 -4.16
C PHE A 218 7.03 11.93 -4.67
N ASN A 219 6.54 11.81 -5.91
CA ASN A 219 5.61 12.79 -6.48
C ASN A 219 4.23 12.73 -5.80
N ALA A 220 3.77 11.55 -5.38
CA ALA A 220 2.53 11.42 -4.62
C ALA A 220 2.62 12.16 -3.29
N TYR A 221 3.79 12.10 -2.61
CA TYR A 221 3.99 12.75 -1.33
C TYR A 221 4.16 14.27 -1.46
N TYR A 222 5.02 14.78 -2.34
CA TYR A 222 5.39 16.20 -2.42
C TYR A 222 4.54 17.04 -3.39
N GLN A 223 3.83 16.45 -4.36
CA GLN A 223 2.93 17.20 -5.24
C GLN A 223 1.56 17.38 -4.59
N LEU A 224 1.35 18.54 -3.94
CA LEU A 224 0.19 18.82 -3.08
C LEU A 224 -1.00 19.46 -3.83
N ASN A 225 -1.17 19.15 -5.12
CA ASN A 225 -2.23 19.75 -5.95
C ASN A 225 -3.64 19.45 -5.43
N HIS A 226 -3.85 18.24 -4.90
CA HIS A 226 -5.11 17.80 -4.30
C HIS A 226 -4.92 17.54 -2.81
N LEU A 227 -5.43 18.46 -1.97
CA LEU A 227 -5.26 18.39 -0.52
C LEU A 227 -5.74 17.05 0.07
N GLY A 228 -6.93 16.57 -0.33
CA GLY A 228 -7.48 15.31 0.18
C GLY A 228 -6.58 14.10 -0.09
N ASN A 229 -5.97 14.02 -1.29
CA ASN A 229 -5.02 12.96 -1.61
C ASN A 229 -3.71 13.11 -0.83
N ALA A 230 -3.23 14.33 -0.71
CA ALA A 230 -1.99 14.60 0.02
C ALA A 230 -2.11 14.25 1.51
N GLN A 231 -3.25 14.53 2.13
CA GLN A 231 -3.55 14.19 3.53
C GLN A 231 -3.59 12.67 3.79
N LEU A 232 -3.94 11.85 2.80
CA LEU A 232 -3.89 10.39 2.93
C LEU A 232 -2.45 9.85 3.09
N LEU A 233 -1.44 10.63 2.66
CA LEU A 233 -0.04 10.24 2.74
C LEU A 233 0.72 10.88 3.91
N GLY A 234 0.07 11.73 4.70
CA GLY A 234 0.66 12.36 5.87
C GLY A 234 0.27 13.82 6.04
N ILE A 235 0.85 14.48 7.02
CA ILE A 235 0.55 15.87 7.39
C ILE A 235 0.81 16.81 6.21
N VAL A 236 -0.12 17.75 6.00
CA VAL A 236 0.00 18.82 5.01
C VAL A 236 -0.32 20.13 5.71
N ASN A 237 0.63 21.04 5.75
CA ASN A 237 0.41 22.41 6.14
C ASN A 237 -0.30 23.17 5.00
N GLN A 238 -1.22 24.03 5.37
CA GLN A 238 -1.87 24.96 4.45
C GLN A 238 -1.98 26.33 5.10
N THR A 239 -1.51 27.35 4.41
CA THR A 239 -1.57 28.75 4.85
C THR A 239 -1.84 29.67 3.67
N ASN A 240 -2.14 30.95 3.96
CA ASN A 240 -2.27 31.98 2.95
C ASN A 240 -1.12 33.00 3.12
N HIS A 241 -0.42 33.26 2.05
CA HIS A 241 0.57 34.33 2.00
C HIS A 241 0.35 35.20 0.76
N ASN A 242 0.24 36.52 0.94
CA ASN A 242 -0.04 37.49 -0.12
C ASN A 242 -1.26 37.14 -1.00
N GLY A 243 -2.33 36.57 -0.39
CA GLY A 243 -3.53 36.17 -1.11
C GLY A 243 -3.46 34.80 -1.80
N GLU A 244 -2.30 34.17 -1.84
CA GLU A 244 -2.12 32.84 -2.41
C GLU A 244 -2.16 31.74 -1.36
N LYS A 245 -2.87 30.65 -1.68
CA LYS A 245 -2.90 29.43 -0.87
C LYS A 245 -1.60 28.64 -1.06
N ILE A 246 -0.85 28.48 0.02
CA ILE A 246 0.39 27.72 0.02
C ILE A 246 0.18 26.42 0.77
N ARG A 247 0.68 25.30 0.20
CA ARG A 247 0.71 23.99 0.84
C ARG A 247 2.14 23.45 0.86
N PHE A 248 2.52 22.82 1.96
CA PHE A 248 3.86 22.24 2.11
C PHE A 248 3.87 21.10 3.13
N ARG A 249 4.86 20.22 3.05
CA ARG A 249 5.08 19.16 4.05
C ARG A 249 5.81 19.71 5.27
N PRO A 250 5.72 19.02 6.43
CA PRO A 250 6.40 19.43 7.66
C PRO A 250 7.92 19.61 7.56
N ASP A 251 8.55 19.03 6.55
CA ASP A 251 10.00 19.08 6.30
C ASP A 251 10.39 20.04 5.14
N GLU A 252 9.43 20.75 4.54
CA GLU A 252 9.66 21.66 3.40
C GLU A 252 9.80 23.13 3.86
N TYR A 253 10.70 23.39 4.80
CA TYR A 253 10.95 24.75 5.30
C TYR A 253 12.43 25.02 5.53
N GLU A 254 12.77 26.30 5.67
CA GLU A 254 14.08 26.80 6.07
C GLU A 254 13.88 27.96 7.04
N VAL A 255 14.52 27.90 8.24
CA VAL A 255 14.43 28.98 9.22
C VAL A 255 15.28 30.14 8.76
N LYS A 256 14.73 31.37 8.81
CA LYS A 256 15.40 32.62 8.41
C LYS A 256 15.00 33.77 9.30
N GLU A 257 15.90 34.75 9.46
CA GLU A 257 15.62 35.96 10.23
C GLU A 257 14.50 36.82 9.64
N ASN A 258 14.35 36.82 8.30
CA ASN A 258 13.31 37.56 7.59
C ASN A 258 12.56 36.57 6.65
N GLY A 259 12.03 35.52 7.23
CA GLY A 259 11.26 34.50 6.48
C GLY A 259 9.88 35.00 6.07
N MET A 260 9.31 34.37 5.01
CA MET A 260 8.01 34.75 4.49
C MET A 260 6.83 34.50 5.45
N LEU A 261 6.98 33.56 6.40
CA LEU A 261 5.97 33.25 7.42
C LEU A 261 6.56 33.47 8.81
N SER A 262 5.86 34.24 9.63
CA SER A 262 6.14 34.36 11.07
C SER A 262 5.23 33.41 11.82
N LEU A 263 5.79 32.58 12.67
CA LEU A 263 5.12 31.48 13.37
C LEU A 263 5.35 31.60 14.87
N ASP A 264 4.27 31.67 15.64
CA ASP A 264 4.28 31.71 17.09
C ASP A 264 4.34 30.29 17.63
N PHE A 265 5.32 30.01 18.50
CA PHE A 265 5.54 28.63 19.00
C PHE A 265 4.46 28.26 20.02
N ASP A 266 3.81 27.13 19.85
CA ASP A 266 2.83 26.58 20.78
C ASP A 266 3.45 25.48 21.66
N TYR A 267 3.78 24.33 21.05
CA TYR A 267 4.38 23.18 21.74
C TYR A 267 5.04 22.22 20.74
N TYR A 268 5.72 21.21 21.27
CA TYR A 268 6.24 20.11 20.44
C TYR A 268 5.85 18.74 20.99
N VAL A 269 5.88 17.74 20.12
CA VAL A 269 5.69 16.31 20.43
C VAL A 269 6.90 15.52 19.94
N PHE A 270 7.49 14.70 20.80
CA PHE A 270 8.60 13.82 20.44
C PHE A 270 8.07 12.49 19.90
N LEU A 271 8.52 12.11 18.70
CA LEU A 271 8.14 10.86 18.02
C LEU A 271 9.30 9.85 17.93
N GLY A 272 10.20 9.82 18.89
CA GLY A 272 11.35 8.92 18.93
C GLY A 272 12.55 9.40 18.10
N THR A 273 12.41 9.62 16.82
CA THR A 273 13.50 10.07 15.92
C THR A 273 13.40 11.53 15.49
N GLN A 274 12.27 12.15 15.69
CA GLN A 274 11.99 13.53 15.30
C GLN A 274 11.00 14.18 16.25
N TYR A 275 10.95 15.51 16.19
CA TYR A 275 9.95 16.32 16.84
C TYR A 275 8.96 16.84 15.81
N LEU A 276 7.67 16.83 16.15
CA LEU A 276 6.66 17.64 15.50
C LEU A 276 6.45 18.88 16.34
N ASN A 277 6.76 20.05 15.78
CA ASN A 277 6.62 21.33 16.44
C ASN A 277 5.37 22.01 15.88
N TYR A 278 4.49 22.42 16.78
CA TYR A 278 3.22 23.06 16.48
C TYR A 278 3.37 24.57 16.68
N PHE A 279 2.89 25.30 15.69
CA PHE A 279 2.93 26.74 15.64
C PHE A 279 1.58 27.30 15.22
N SER A 280 1.26 28.47 15.76
CA SER A 280 0.15 29.29 15.27
C SER A 280 0.63 30.26 14.18
N GLY A 281 -0.06 30.25 13.04
CA GLY A 281 0.19 31.19 11.95
C GLY A 281 -0.68 32.45 12.05
N THR A 282 -0.55 33.35 11.09
CA THR A 282 -1.18 34.71 11.09
C THR A 282 -2.71 34.75 11.17
N LYS A 283 -3.41 33.62 10.95
CA LYS A 283 -4.89 33.49 11.00
C LYS A 283 -5.34 32.36 11.91
N ASN A 284 -4.62 32.08 13.00
CA ASN A 284 -4.82 30.92 13.86
C ASN A 284 -4.76 29.59 13.08
N GLU A 285 -4.04 29.56 11.97
CA GLU A 285 -3.76 28.33 11.24
C GLU A 285 -2.72 27.53 11.99
N ILE A 286 -2.94 26.24 12.18
CA ILE A 286 -1.95 25.34 12.80
C ILE A 286 -0.92 24.95 11.75
N ILE A 287 0.35 25.26 11.99
CA ILE A 287 1.49 24.86 11.17
C ILE A 287 2.33 23.84 11.95
N ILE A 288 2.59 22.70 11.34
CA ILE A 288 3.34 21.61 11.95
C ILE A 288 4.67 21.43 11.20
N LEU A 289 5.78 21.60 11.90
CA LEU A 289 7.12 21.44 11.34
C LEU A 289 7.83 20.24 11.96
N SER A 290 8.48 19.42 11.14
CA SER A 290 9.32 18.33 11.63
C SER A 290 10.78 18.75 11.73
N SER A 291 11.44 18.36 12.83
CA SER A 291 12.85 18.69 13.08
C SER A 291 13.53 17.58 13.89
N THR A 292 14.86 17.56 13.91
CA THR A 292 15.66 16.67 14.78
C THR A 292 15.88 17.22 16.18
N VAL A 293 15.67 18.53 16.38
CA VAL A 293 15.78 19.24 17.65
C VAL A 293 14.48 20.04 17.85
N PRO A 294 13.90 20.08 19.07
CA PRO A 294 12.66 20.81 19.29
C PRO A 294 12.87 22.31 19.19
N PHE A 295 11.92 23.02 18.60
CA PHE A 295 11.83 24.47 18.73
C PHE A 295 11.27 24.82 20.11
N LYS A 296 11.65 26.00 20.62
CA LYS A 296 11.22 26.52 21.95
C LYS A 296 10.80 27.98 21.90
N THR A 297 10.88 28.60 20.74
CA THR A 297 10.61 30.02 20.51
C THR A 297 9.93 30.20 19.17
N ASP A 298 9.36 31.37 18.98
CA ASP A 298 8.84 31.83 17.71
C ASP A 298 9.93 31.84 16.65
N ILE A 299 9.54 31.56 15.41
CA ILE A 299 10.48 31.50 14.30
C ILE A 299 9.87 32.14 13.04
N GLN A 300 10.76 32.50 12.12
CA GLN A 300 10.36 32.86 10.76
C GLN A 300 10.92 31.83 9.79
N ILE A 301 10.13 31.46 8.77
CA ILE A 301 10.50 30.44 7.80
C ILE A 301 10.23 30.87 6.37
N ASP A 302 11.05 30.36 5.45
CA ASP A 302 10.73 30.24 4.04
C ASP A 302 10.30 28.82 3.72
N ILE A 303 9.37 28.67 2.76
CA ILE A 303 8.95 27.35 2.29
C ILE A 303 9.89 26.88 1.18
N ASN A 304 10.56 25.75 1.40
CA ASN A 304 11.54 25.19 0.50
C ASN A 304 10.91 24.14 -0.44
N ARG A 305 10.30 24.59 -1.53
CA ARG A 305 9.68 23.71 -2.55
C ARG A 305 10.67 23.00 -3.49
N LYS A 306 11.97 23.04 -3.27
CA LYS A 306 12.97 22.40 -4.14
C LYS A 306 12.76 20.91 -4.33
N ARG A 307 12.07 20.23 -3.38
CA ARG A 307 11.74 18.81 -3.46
C ARG A 307 10.58 18.51 -4.41
N GLN A 308 9.66 19.44 -4.65
CA GLN A 308 8.51 19.24 -5.55
C GLN A 308 8.93 19.10 -7.03
N ASN A 309 10.12 19.57 -7.41
CA ASN A 309 10.63 19.58 -8.80
C ASN A 309 11.71 18.52 -9.06
N ARG A 310 12.09 17.67 -8.10
CA ARG A 310 13.10 16.63 -8.33
C ARG A 310 12.52 15.48 -9.15
N LYS A 311 13.00 15.29 -10.38
CA LYS A 311 12.90 14.01 -11.11
C LYS A 311 13.82 13.01 -10.40
N GLN A 312 13.24 12.09 -9.63
CA GLN A 312 14.01 10.96 -9.09
C GLN A 312 14.34 9.99 -10.22
N THR A 313 15.61 9.90 -10.57
CA THR A 313 16.19 8.71 -11.20
C THR A 313 16.37 7.67 -10.09
N ARG A 314 15.53 6.64 -10.03
CA ARG A 314 15.78 5.46 -9.19
C ARG A 314 17.06 4.79 -9.69
N THR A 315 18.09 4.77 -8.88
CA THR A 315 19.13 3.75 -8.98
C THR A 315 18.53 2.44 -8.46
N THR A 316 18.16 1.55 -9.37
CA THR A 316 17.90 0.14 -9.03
C THR A 316 19.15 -0.39 -8.32
N PRO A 317 19.04 -1.03 -7.15
CA PRO A 317 20.20 -1.68 -6.55
C PRO A 317 20.73 -2.69 -7.58
N LYS A 318 22.01 -2.57 -7.93
CA LYS A 318 22.69 -3.57 -8.77
C LYS A 318 22.50 -4.92 -8.08
N LYS A 319 22.02 -5.93 -8.82
CA LYS A 319 22.02 -7.33 -8.38
C LYS A 319 23.39 -7.63 -7.78
N ALA A 320 23.43 -7.92 -6.49
CA ALA A 320 24.62 -8.44 -5.87
C ALA A 320 24.96 -9.75 -6.60
N ASN A 321 26.09 -9.78 -7.31
CA ASN A 321 26.62 -11.00 -7.90
C ASN A 321 26.77 -12.03 -6.78
N LYS A 322 25.93 -13.07 -6.81
CA LYS A 322 26.17 -14.29 -6.03
C LYS A 322 27.48 -14.91 -6.54
N ARG A 323 28.54 -14.81 -5.75
CA ARG A 323 29.62 -15.77 -5.75
C ARG A 323 29.32 -16.87 -4.74
#